data_445111371c8ea816c7378237512924e5
#
_entry.id   445111371c8ea816c7378237512924e5
#
_cell.length_a   1.000
_cell.length_b   1.000
_cell.length_c   1.000
_cell.angle_alpha   90.00
_cell.angle_beta   90.00
_cell.angle_gamma   90.00
#
_symmetry.space_group_name_H-M   'P 1'
#
loop_
_entity.id
_entity.type
_entity.pdbx_description
1 polymer ?
#
loop_
_entity_poly.entity_id
_entity_poly.type
_entity_poly.pdbx_seq_one_letter_code
_entity_poly.pdbx_strand_id
1 'polypeptide(L)' 'MFPEYRALITELKSTDAHFVSLYQQHNALDQRVKRMVSRTDPSTPEEIEKLKKEKLRLKDEIYTILKKAAQG' A
#
# COMPACT_ATOMS: atom_id res chain seq x y z
N MET A 1 -6.00 -0.50 -6.62
CA MET A 1 -4.54 -0.67 -6.66
C MET A 1 -4.12 -1.54 -7.82
N PHE A 2 -4.35 -2.81 -7.83
CA PHE A 2 -3.99 -3.72 -8.92
C PHE A 2 -5.26 -4.36 -9.48
N PRO A 3 -5.90 -3.76 -10.49
CA PRO A 3 -7.20 -4.25 -10.99
C PRO A 3 -7.16 -5.72 -11.44
N GLU A 4 -6.05 -6.14 -12.02
CA GLU A 4 -5.89 -7.52 -12.51
C GLU A 4 -5.79 -8.54 -11.38
N TYR A 5 -5.51 -8.10 -10.16
CA TYR A 5 -5.37 -8.97 -8.99
C TYR A 5 -6.50 -8.81 -7.98
N ARG A 6 -7.61 -8.18 -8.37
CA ARG A 6 -8.70 -7.88 -7.43
C ARG A 6 -9.20 -9.12 -6.68
N ALA A 7 -9.46 -10.19 -7.40
CA ALA A 7 -9.95 -11.43 -6.79
C ALA A 7 -8.91 -12.04 -5.86
N LEU A 8 -7.63 -12.01 -6.28
CA LEU A 8 -6.53 -12.54 -5.49
C LEU A 8 -6.32 -11.72 -4.22
N ILE A 9 -6.45 -10.41 -4.31
CA ILE A 9 -6.35 -9.53 -3.13
C ILE A 9 -7.42 -9.90 -2.11
N THR A 10 -8.65 -10.10 -2.55
CA THR A 10 -9.75 -10.48 -1.67
C THR A 10 -9.47 -11.82 -0.99
N GLU A 11 -8.94 -12.79 -1.74
CA GLU A 11 -8.58 -14.08 -1.21
C GLU A 11 -7.46 -13.99 -0.17
N LEU A 12 -6.39 -13.26 -0.49
CA LEU A 12 -5.26 -13.10 0.42
C LEU A 12 -5.61 -12.34 1.70
N LYS A 13 -6.55 -11.42 1.63
CA LYS A 13 -7.03 -10.71 2.82
C LYS A 13 -7.64 -11.64 3.85
N SER A 14 -8.17 -12.77 3.43
CA SER A 14 -8.78 -13.74 4.34
C SER A 14 -7.85 -14.88 4.72
N THR A 15 -6.73 -15.07 4.00
CA THR A 15 -5.85 -16.22 4.21
C THR A 15 -4.42 -15.88 4.61
N ASP A 16 -3.97 -14.64 4.38
CA ASP A 16 -2.59 -14.24 4.63
C ASP A 16 -2.54 -12.99 5.52
N ALA A 17 -2.23 -13.20 6.80
CA ALA A 17 -2.16 -12.11 7.77
C ALA A 17 -1.04 -11.11 7.45
N HIS A 18 0.07 -11.59 6.89
CA HIS A 18 1.17 -10.72 6.50
C HIS A 18 0.74 -9.78 5.37
N PHE A 19 0.04 -10.34 4.39
CA PHE A 19 -0.50 -9.54 3.29
C PHE A 19 -1.47 -8.47 3.79
N VAL A 20 -2.36 -8.84 4.71
CA VAL A 20 -3.32 -7.91 5.31
C VAL A 20 -2.59 -6.75 6.00
N SER A 21 -1.53 -7.07 6.76
CA SER A 21 -0.74 -6.06 7.46
C SER A 21 -0.13 -5.06 6.47
N LEU A 22 0.50 -5.56 5.41
CA LEU A 22 1.10 -4.70 4.39
C LEU A 22 0.06 -3.84 3.68
N TYR A 23 -1.08 -4.43 3.37
CA TYR A 23 -2.16 -3.75 2.69
C TYR A 23 -2.72 -2.61 3.54
N GLN A 24 -2.93 -2.87 4.83
CA GLN A 24 -3.42 -1.86 5.76
C GLN A 24 -2.42 -0.72 5.94
N GLN A 25 -1.13 -1.05 6.04
CA GLN A 25 -0.08 -0.02 6.15
C GLN A 25 -0.04 0.84 4.90
N HIS A 26 -0.15 0.25 3.73
CA HIS A 26 -0.18 0.99 2.47
C HIS A 26 -1.36 1.94 2.43
N ASN A 27 -2.54 1.47 2.80
CA ASN A 27 -3.74 2.30 2.78
C ASN A 27 -3.65 3.46 3.78
N ALA A 28 -3.09 3.20 4.97
CA ALA A 28 -2.90 4.23 5.98
C ALA A 28 -1.95 5.32 5.47
N LEU A 29 -0.84 4.92 4.85
CA LEU A 29 0.11 5.88 4.28
C LEU A 29 -0.49 6.66 3.12
N ASP A 30 -1.26 5.98 2.29
CA ASP A 30 -1.92 6.63 1.15
C ASP A 30 -2.85 7.75 1.62
N GLN A 31 -3.66 7.47 2.63
CA GLN A 31 -4.57 8.47 3.19
C GLN A 31 -3.81 9.61 3.85
N ARG A 32 -2.73 9.28 4.56
CA ARG A 32 -1.90 10.29 5.21
C ARG A 32 -1.27 11.23 4.19
N VAL A 33 -0.69 10.67 3.13
CA VAL A 33 -0.10 11.47 2.06
C VAL A 33 -1.14 12.38 1.41
N LYS A 34 -2.33 11.86 1.16
CA LYS A 34 -3.42 12.64 0.58
C LYS A 34 -3.78 13.84 1.46
N ARG A 35 -3.85 13.64 2.78
CA ARG A 35 -4.13 14.73 3.71
C ARG A 35 -3.02 15.77 3.75
N MET A 36 -1.77 15.32 3.70
CA MET A 36 -0.61 16.22 3.67
C MET A 36 -0.60 17.07 2.41
N VAL A 37 -0.88 16.46 1.27
CA VAL A 37 -0.92 17.15 -0.02
C VAL A 37 -2.08 18.14 -0.09
N SER A 38 -3.21 17.82 0.52
CA SER A 38 -4.37 18.70 0.54
C SER A 38 -4.27 19.82 1.58
N ARG A 39 -3.14 19.90 2.31
CA ARG A 39 -2.85 20.92 3.32
C ARG A 39 -3.73 20.82 4.56
N THR A 40 -4.31 19.66 4.80
CA THR A 40 -5.05 19.42 6.03
C THR A 40 -4.09 19.29 7.22
N ASP A 41 -2.89 18.75 6.97
CA ASP A 41 -1.82 18.65 7.96
C ASP A 41 -0.64 19.56 7.55
N PRO A 42 -0.05 20.32 8.50
CA PRO A 42 1.17 21.07 8.20
C PRO A 42 2.33 20.09 8.06
N SER A 43 2.85 19.97 6.85
CA SER A 43 3.94 19.05 6.54
C SER A 43 4.94 19.70 5.62
N THR A 44 6.21 19.32 5.76
CA THR A 44 7.24 19.77 4.84
C THR A 44 7.22 18.91 3.58
N PRO A 45 7.68 19.45 2.44
CA PRO A 45 7.82 18.64 1.22
C PRO A 45 8.70 17.41 1.42
N GLU A 46 9.69 17.49 2.30
CA GLU A 46 10.58 16.39 2.62
C GLU A 46 9.83 15.23 3.29
N GLU A 47 8.94 15.54 4.22
CA GLU A 47 8.12 14.53 4.89
C GLU A 47 7.19 13.84 3.91
N ILE A 48 6.56 14.61 3.02
CA ILE A 48 5.69 14.06 2.00
C ILE A 48 6.46 13.10 1.10
N GLU A 49 7.65 13.50 0.68
CA GLU A 49 8.52 12.68 -0.17
C GLU A 49 8.89 11.37 0.51
N LYS A 50 9.27 11.45 1.78
CA LYS A 50 9.63 10.28 2.58
C LYS A 50 8.47 9.28 2.67
N LEU A 51 7.26 9.78 2.93
CA LEU A 51 6.09 8.92 3.04
C LEU A 51 5.69 8.32 1.70
N LYS A 52 5.86 9.07 0.62
CA LYS A 52 5.62 8.55 -0.72
C LYS A 52 6.55 7.40 -1.06
N LYS A 53 7.82 7.49 -0.66
CA LYS A 53 8.80 6.41 -0.85
C LYS A 53 8.40 5.17 -0.06
N GLU A 54 7.97 5.34 1.19
CA GLU A 54 7.52 4.23 2.01
C GLU A 54 6.27 3.56 1.41
N LYS A 55 5.33 4.36 0.95
CA LYS A 55 4.14 3.85 0.29
C LYS A 55 4.51 3.01 -0.94
N LEU A 56 5.44 3.50 -1.74
CA LEU A 56 5.90 2.78 -2.93
C LEU A 56 6.56 1.46 -2.56
N ARG A 57 7.37 1.46 -1.50
CA ARG A 57 8.02 0.26 -1.01
C ARG A 57 6.99 -0.79 -0.58
N LEU A 58 5.97 -0.38 0.17
CA LEU A 58 4.90 -1.28 0.57
C LEU A 58 4.14 -1.83 -0.64
N LYS A 59 3.88 -0.98 -1.62
CA LYS A 59 3.23 -1.39 -2.86
C LYS A 59 4.04 -2.46 -3.59
N ASP A 60 5.36 -2.28 -3.64
CA ASP A 60 6.24 -3.26 -4.28
C ASP A 60 6.22 -4.60 -3.54
N GLU A 61 6.22 -4.58 -2.21
CA GLU A 61 6.11 -5.81 -1.43
C GLU A 61 4.77 -6.51 -1.66
N ILE A 62 3.69 -5.76 -1.69
CA ILE A 62 2.36 -6.29 -1.98
C ILE A 62 2.34 -6.91 -3.38
N TYR A 63 2.90 -6.23 -4.35
CA TYR A 63 2.95 -6.71 -5.72
C TYR A 63 3.76 -8.02 -5.83
N THR A 64 4.87 -8.11 -5.10
CA THR A 64 5.68 -9.33 -5.08
C THR A 64 4.88 -10.52 -4.57
N ILE A 65 4.11 -10.33 -3.51
CA ILE A 65 3.24 -11.38 -2.96
C ILE A 65 2.18 -11.78 -3.98
N LEU A 66 1.54 -10.81 -4.62
CA LEU A 66 0.51 -11.06 -5.61
C LEU A 66 1.07 -11.82 -6.80
N LYS A 67 2.24 -11.42 -7.26
CA LYS A 67 2.89 -12.08 -8.40
C LYS A 67 3.22 -13.53 -8.08
N LYS A 68 3.75 -13.79 -6.90
CA LYS A 68 4.06 -15.16 -6.47
C LYS A 68 2.80 -16.01 -6.36
N ALA A 69 1.75 -15.46 -5.75
CA ALA A 69 0.49 -16.18 -5.59
C ALA A 69 -0.16 -16.48 -6.93
N ALA A 70 -0.04 -15.57 -7.89
CA ALA A 70 -0.60 -15.78 -9.23
C ALA A 70 0.16 -16.83 -10.04
N GLN A 71 1.44 -17.01 -9.76
CA GLN A 71 2.27 -18.00 -10.45
C GLN A 71 2.14 -19.39 -9.86
N GLY A 72 1.75 -19.46 -8.64
CA GLY A 72 1.71 -20.70 -7.92
C GLY A 72 0.38 -21.27 -7.64
#